data_b00a2e9fa3a8e4444b3b6aa50b244a3a
#
_entry.id   b00a2e9fa3a8e4444b3b6aa50b244a3a
#
_cell.length_a   1.000
_cell.length_b   1.000
_cell.length_c   1.000
_cell.angle_alpha   90.00
_cell.angle_beta   90.00
_cell.angle_gamma   90.00
#
_symmetry.space_group_name_H-M   'P 1'
#
loop_
_entity.id
_entity.type
_entity.pdbx_description
1 polymer ?
#
loop_
_entity_poly.entity_id
_entity_poly.type
_entity_poly.pdbx_seq_one_letter_code
_entity_poly.pdbx_strand_id
1 'polypeptide(L)'
;IGLAKRDKGVAALAAVVGYLIMTGTIAALIPIFSPDVKSIDTGVIGALVMGLITVKLHNRYHNIQLPQVLGFFGGSRFVPIVTAFSAIFVGLVFFLIWPTFQQWLVYAGKSIASMGTFGTFLYGFLMRLSGAVGLHHMIYPLFWYSELGGVEMVNGEMIVGAQKIFFAQLADPNHHGLFTEGTRFFAGRFDTMM
;
A
#
# COMPACT_ATOMS: atom_id res chain seq x y z
N ILE A 1 12.36 -5.25 -11.20
CA ILE A 1 12.80 -4.87 -12.57
C ILE A 1 14.28 -5.20 -12.75
N GLY A 2 15.15 -4.98 -11.77
CA GLY A 2 16.57 -5.36 -11.82
C GLY A 2 16.83 -6.84 -12.19
N LEU A 3 15.89 -7.72 -11.86
CA LEU A 3 15.95 -9.16 -12.15
C LEU A 3 15.55 -9.53 -13.60
N ALA A 4 15.12 -8.58 -14.42
CA ALA A 4 14.84 -8.81 -15.83
C ALA A 4 16.16 -9.02 -16.61
N LYS A 5 16.22 -10.09 -17.41
CA LYS A 5 17.44 -10.50 -18.12
C LYS A 5 17.80 -9.59 -19.30
N ARG A 6 16.81 -9.07 -20.04
CA ARG A 6 16.97 -8.18 -21.19
C ARG A 6 15.85 -7.14 -21.19
N ASP A 7 15.96 -6.11 -22.02
CA ASP A 7 14.91 -5.11 -22.27
C ASP A 7 14.22 -4.61 -20.97
N LYS A 8 15.04 -4.22 -19.99
CA LYS A 8 14.58 -3.82 -18.65
C LYS A 8 13.54 -2.70 -18.69
N GLY A 9 13.59 -1.82 -19.69
CA GLY A 9 12.61 -0.77 -19.93
C GLY A 9 11.22 -1.32 -20.24
N VAL A 10 11.15 -2.35 -21.10
CA VAL A 10 9.87 -3.02 -21.42
C VAL A 10 9.31 -3.74 -20.20
N ALA A 11 10.17 -4.41 -19.42
CA ALA A 11 9.75 -5.04 -18.17
C ALA A 11 9.23 -4.02 -17.15
N ALA A 12 9.85 -2.83 -17.08
CA ALA A 12 9.41 -1.74 -16.22
C ALA A 12 8.02 -1.23 -16.64
N LEU A 13 7.84 -0.94 -17.91
CA LEU A 13 6.57 -0.48 -18.46
C LEU A 13 5.47 -1.53 -18.24
N ALA A 14 5.76 -2.81 -18.54
CA ALA A 14 4.83 -3.90 -18.32
C ALA A 14 4.42 -4.05 -16.85
N ALA A 15 5.35 -3.84 -15.90
CA ALA A 15 5.05 -3.88 -14.47
C ALA A 15 4.13 -2.74 -14.03
N VAL A 16 4.36 -1.52 -14.52
CA VAL A 16 3.49 -0.37 -14.24
C VAL A 16 2.10 -0.59 -14.79
N VAL A 17 1.99 -1.00 -16.07
CA VAL A 17 0.71 -1.28 -16.71
C VAL A 17 -0.01 -2.42 -15.99
N GLY A 18 0.70 -3.50 -15.63
CA GLY A 18 0.15 -4.61 -14.87
C GLY A 18 -0.38 -4.18 -13.50
N TYR A 19 0.35 -3.34 -12.78
CA TYR A 19 -0.11 -2.80 -11.49
C TYR A 19 -1.37 -1.94 -11.63
N LEU A 20 -1.43 -1.07 -12.63
CA LEU A 20 -2.61 -0.25 -12.91
C LEU A 20 -3.83 -1.09 -13.29
N ILE A 21 -3.65 -2.15 -14.09
CA ILE A 21 -4.73 -3.07 -14.44
C ILE A 21 -5.20 -3.85 -13.21
N MET A 22 -4.28 -4.35 -12.38
CA MET A 22 -4.60 -5.04 -11.14
C MET A 22 -5.43 -4.16 -10.19
N THR A 23 -4.98 -2.94 -9.94
CA THR A 23 -5.70 -1.99 -9.07
C THR A 23 -7.04 -1.56 -9.68
N GLY A 24 -7.10 -1.34 -10.98
CA GLY A 24 -8.33 -1.06 -11.72
C GLY A 24 -9.34 -2.22 -11.65
N THR A 25 -8.86 -3.45 -11.74
CA THR A 25 -9.71 -4.66 -11.58
C THR A 25 -10.30 -4.71 -10.18
N ILE A 26 -9.49 -4.49 -9.15
CA ILE A 26 -9.95 -4.46 -7.76
C ILE A 26 -11.00 -3.34 -7.58
N ALA A 27 -10.72 -2.13 -8.07
CA ALA A 27 -11.64 -0.99 -7.96
C ALA A 27 -12.97 -1.23 -8.69
N ALA A 28 -12.97 -1.92 -9.82
CA ALA A 28 -14.17 -2.29 -10.57
C ALA A 28 -15.02 -3.35 -9.86
N LEU A 29 -14.42 -4.23 -9.07
CA LEU A 29 -15.11 -5.30 -8.36
C LEU A 29 -15.75 -4.83 -7.04
N ILE A 30 -15.19 -3.82 -6.38
CA ILE A 30 -15.69 -3.29 -5.10
C ILE A 30 -17.19 -2.94 -5.16
N PRO A 31 -17.67 -2.09 -6.08
CA PRO A 31 -19.09 -1.70 -6.10
C PRO A 31 -20.04 -2.85 -6.41
N ILE A 32 -19.54 -3.92 -7.06
CA ILE A 32 -20.35 -5.07 -7.46
C ILE A 32 -20.50 -6.08 -6.32
N PHE A 33 -19.42 -6.37 -5.60
CA PHE A 33 -19.37 -7.46 -4.62
C PHE A 33 -19.23 -7.01 -3.17
N SER A 34 -18.79 -5.78 -2.93
CA SER A 34 -18.50 -5.27 -1.57
C SER A 34 -18.79 -3.76 -1.47
N PRO A 35 -20.04 -3.32 -1.63
CA PRO A 35 -20.39 -1.88 -1.68
C PRO A 35 -20.05 -1.14 -0.38
N ASP A 36 -19.93 -1.84 0.75
CA ASP A 36 -19.57 -1.27 2.05
C ASP A 36 -18.08 -0.93 2.18
N VAL A 37 -17.25 -1.44 1.28
CA VAL A 37 -15.80 -1.21 1.27
C VAL A 37 -15.48 -0.03 0.38
N LYS A 38 -15.01 1.07 0.97
CA LYS A 38 -14.70 2.31 0.22
C LYS A 38 -13.54 2.16 -0.76
N SER A 39 -12.49 1.45 -0.36
CA SER A 39 -11.32 1.19 -1.22
C SER A 39 -10.48 0.04 -0.66
N ILE A 40 -9.84 -0.69 -1.54
CA ILE A 40 -8.82 -1.69 -1.21
C ILE A 40 -7.50 -1.16 -1.73
N ASP A 41 -6.61 -0.76 -0.82
CA ASP A 41 -5.26 -0.33 -1.17
C ASP A 41 -4.27 -1.46 -0.90
N THR A 42 -3.75 -2.04 -1.95
CA THR A 42 -2.74 -3.10 -1.89
C THR A 42 -1.33 -2.57 -1.68
N GLY A 43 -1.13 -1.25 -1.85
CA GLY A 43 0.13 -0.55 -1.62
C GLY A 43 1.35 -1.22 -2.24
N VAL A 44 2.43 -1.20 -1.48
CA VAL A 44 3.74 -1.74 -1.89
C VAL A 44 3.71 -3.26 -2.11
N ILE A 45 2.89 -4.01 -1.36
CA ILE A 45 2.79 -5.48 -1.55
C ILE A 45 2.21 -5.81 -2.93
N GLY A 46 1.13 -5.13 -3.33
CA GLY A 46 0.57 -5.31 -4.67
C GLY A 46 1.58 -5.00 -5.76
N ALA A 47 2.34 -3.91 -5.60
CA ALA A 47 3.40 -3.52 -6.54
C ALA A 47 4.54 -4.54 -6.60
N LEU A 48 4.97 -5.09 -5.45
CA LEU A 48 5.99 -6.13 -5.37
C LEU A 48 5.54 -7.43 -6.06
N VAL A 49 4.36 -7.91 -5.74
CA VAL A 49 3.80 -9.14 -6.33
C VAL A 49 3.67 -8.99 -7.84
N MET A 50 3.09 -7.86 -8.30
CA MET A 50 2.94 -7.61 -9.73
C MET A 50 4.28 -7.46 -10.44
N GLY A 51 5.26 -6.80 -9.79
CA GLY A 51 6.63 -6.68 -10.28
C GLY A 51 7.34 -8.04 -10.44
N LEU A 52 7.22 -8.93 -9.46
CA LEU A 52 7.79 -10.28 -9.51
C LEU A 52 7.15 -11.15 -10.60
N ILE A 53 5.82 -11.09 -10.73
CA ILE A 53 5.08 -11.78 -11.78
C ILE A 53 5.52 -11.27 -13.15
N THR A 54 5.59 -9.95 -13.34
CA THR A 54 6.03 -9.34 -14.60
C THR A 54 7.45 -9.77 -14.96
N VAL A 55 8.40 -9.76 -14.02
CA VAL A 55 9.76 -10.22 -14.27
C VAL A 55 9.79 -11.68 -14.69
N LYS A 56 9.02 -12.54 -14.02
CA LYS A 56 8.92 -13.97 -14.36
C LYS A 56 8.35 -14.17 -15.77
N LEU A 57 7.29 -13.46 -16.10
CA LEU A 57 6.68 -13.50 -17.44
C LEU A 57 7.64 -12.93 -18.50
N HIS A 58 8.30 -11.82 -18.21
CA HIS A 58 9.29 -11.21 -19.09
C HIS A 58 10.44 -12.18 -19.40
N ASN A 59 11.04 -12.77 -18.37
CA ASN A 59 12.14 -13.70 -18.54
C ASN A 59 11.77 -14.97 -19.31
N ARG A 60 10.49 -15.35 -19.32
CA ARG A 60 9.95 -16.50 -20.05
C ARG A 60 9.56 -16.18 -21.49
N TYR A 61 8.94 -15.01 -21.73
CA TYR A 61 8.27 -14.70 -22.99
C TYR A 61 8.94 -13.63 -23.86
N HIS A 62 10.02 -12.98 -23.40
CA HIS A 62 10.68 -11.90 -24.14
C HIS A 62 11.24 -12.30 -25.52
N ASN A 63 11.46 -13.58 -25.78
CA ASN A 63 11.93 -14.13 -27.06
C ASN A 63 10.90 -15.01 -27.76
N ILE A 64 9.62 -14.92 -27.40
CA ILE A 64 8.58 -15.75 -28.01
C ILE A 64 8.43 -15.46 -29.50
N GLN A 65 8.40 -16.50 -30.32
CA GLN A 65 8.08 -16.43 -31.74
C GLN A 65 6.61 -16.82 -31.91
N LEU A 66 5.82 -15.90 -32.43
CA LEU A 66 4.41 -16.12 -32.73
C LEU A 66 4.24 -16.48 -34.22
N PRO A 67 3.13 -17.14 -34.59
CA PRO A 67 2.80 -17.41 -36.00
C PRO A 67 2.80 -16.12 -36.82
N GLN A 68 3.05 -16.23 -38.11
CA GLN A 68 3.28 -15.12 -39.04
C GLN A 68 2.18 -14.04 -38.98
N VAL A 69 0.92 -14.43 -38.76
CA VAL A 69 -0.23 -13.53 -38.60
C VAL A 69 -0.11 -12.64 -37.36
N LEU A 70 0.50 -13.15 -36.29
CA LEU A 70 0.67 -12.47 -34.99
C LEU A 70 2.13 -12.03 -34.77
N GLY A 71 2.98 -12.14 -35.78
CA GLY A 71 4.42 -11.87 -35.70
C GLY A 71 4.75 -10.47 -35.18
N PHE A 72 3.89 -9.47 -35.43
CA PHE A 72 4.02 -8.10 -34.90
C PHE A 72 4.03 -8.04 -33.37
N PHE A 73 3.29 -8.92 -32.73
CA PHE A 73 3.18 -8.99 -31.25
C PHE A 73 4.25 -9.89 -30.62
N GLY A 74 5.15 -10.48 -31.39
CA GLY A 74 6.19 -11.36 -30.90
C GLY A 74 7.30 -10.66 -30.10
N GLY A 75 8.14 -11.45 -29.44
CA GLY A 75 9.28 -10.97 -28.68
C GLY A 75 8.87 -10.17 -27.46
N SER A 76 9.62 -9.11 -27.15
CA SER A 76 9.42 -8.27 -25.97
C SER A 76 8.05 -7.54 -25.97
N ARG A 77 7.42 -7.35 -27.13
CA ARG A 77 6.09 -6.74 -27.27
C ARG A 77 4.97 -7.62 -26.71
N PHE A 78 5.19 -8.91 -26.62
CA PHE A 78 4.22 -9.85 -26.05
C PHE A 78 4.13 -9.76 -24.52
N VAL A 79 5.19 -9.31 -23.87
CA VAL A 79 5.27 -9.25 -22.43
C VAL A 79 4.19 -8.35 -21.78
N PRO A 80 3.97 -7.09 -22.21
CA PRO A 80 2.88 -6.28 -21.70
C PRO A 80 1.50 -6.94 -21.85
N ILE A 81 1.25 -7.64 -22.93
CA ILE A 81 -0.03 -8.30 -23.22
C ILE A 81 -0.28 -9.43 -22.21
N VAL A 82 0.68 -10.35 -22.06
CA VAL A 82 0.52 -11.46 -21.10
C VAL A 82 0.51 -10.96 -19.65
N THR A 83 1.24 -9.88 -19.36
CA THR A 83 1.21 -9.25 -18.04
C THR A 83 -0.17 -8.63 -17.75
N ALA A 84 -0.82 -8.00 -18.73
CA ALA A 84 -2.15 -7.43 -18.59
C ALA A 84 -3.19 -8.50 -18.23
N PHE A 85 -3.20 -9.63 -18.94
CA PHE A 85 -4.08 -10.76 -18.61
C PHE A 85 -3.80 -11.35 -17.23
N SER A 86 -2.52 -11.53 -16.89
CA SER A 86 -2.13 -12.01 -15.57
C SER A 86 -2.52 -11.03 -14.46
N ALA A 87 -2.47 -9.73 -14.73
CA ALA A 87 -2.83 -8.70 -13.77
C ALA A 87 -4.33 -8.71 -13.41
N ILE A 88 -5.20 -9.00 -14.36
CA ILE A 88 -6.64 -9.20 -14.09
C ILE A 88 -6.83 -10.38 -13.12
N PHE A 89 -6.17 -11.50 -13.40
CA PHE A 89 -6.27 -12.68 -12.52
C PHE A 89 -5.70 -12.40 -11.12
N VAL A 90 -4.55 -11.73 -11.04
CA VAL A 90 -3.96 -11.31 -9.76
C VAL A 90 -4.88 -10.35 -9.02
N GLY A 91 -5.53 -9.41 -9.73
CA GLY A 91 -6.52 -8.50 -9.15
C GLY A 91 -7.71 -9.24 -8.52
N LEU A 92 -8.23 -10.27 -9.18
CA LEU A 92 -9.28 -11.15 -8.63
C LEU A 92 -8.82 -11.85 -7.35
N VAL A 93 -7.62 -12.42 -7.35
CA VAL A 93 -7.05 -13.10 -6.17
C VAL A 93 -6.86 -12.11 -5.01
N PHE A 94 -6.31 -10.93 -5.29
CA PHE A 94 -6.15 -9.89 -4.28
C PHE A 94 -7.50 -9.39 -3.74
N PHE A 95 -8.50 -9.21 -4.59
CA PHE A 95 -9.84 -8.84 -4.17
C PHE A 95 -10.43 -9.82 -3.14
N LEU A 96 -10.19 -11.13 -3.31
CA LEU A 96 -10.67 -12.16 -2.38
C LEU A 96 -9.87 -12.24 -1.07
N ILE A 97 -8.54 -12.11 -1.14
CA ILE A 97 -7.66 -12.35 0.01
C ILE A 97 -7.41 -11.06 0.82
N TRP A 98 -7.31 -9.93 0.15
CA TRP A 98 -6.86 -8.68 0.76
C TRP A 98 -7.76 -8.15 1.88
N PRO A 99 -9.10 -8.22 1.82
CA PRO A 99 -9.95 -7.75 2.91
C PRO A 99 -9.67 -8.48 4.23
N THR A 100 -9.43 -9.78 4.18
CA THR A 100 -9.08 -10.58 5.36
C THR A 100 -7.72 -10.15 5.94
N PHE A 101 -6.73 -9.96 5.06
CA PHE A 101 -5.41 -9.47 5.47
C PHE A 101 -5.47 -8.06 6.06
N GLN A 102 -6.22 -7.16 5.46
CA GLN A 102 -6.43 -5.80 5.94
C GLN A 102 -7.11 -5.79 7.31
N GLN A 103 -8.14 -6.61 7.52
CA GLN A 103 -8.77 -6.77 8.83
C GLN A 103 -7.78 -7.23 9.89
N TRP A 104 -6.93 -8.21 9.56
CA TRP A 104 -5.90 -8.69 10.48
C TRP A 104 -4.91 -7.57 10.87
N LEU A 105 -4.49 -6.74 9.91
CA LEU A 105 -3.65 -5.57 10.19
C LEU A 105 -4.36 -4.55 11.12
N VAL A 106 -5.66 -4.32 10.90
CA VAL A 106 -6.45 -3.45 11.77
C VAL A 106 -6.56 -4.02 13.19
N TYR A 107 -6.78 -5.33 13.34
CA TYR A 107 -6.79 -5.98 14.67
C TYR A 107 -5.44 -5.88 15.37
N ALA A 108 -4.34 -6.13 14.68
CA ALA A 108 -3.00 -5.95 15.22
C ALA A 108 -2.76 -4.48 15.64
N GLY A 109 -3.18 -3.53 14.81
CA GLY A 109 -3.11 -2.11 15.11
C GLY A 109 -3.92 -1.72 16.35
N LYS A 110 -5.14 -2.23 16.51
CA LYS A 110 -5.96 -2.02 17.72
C LYS A 110 -5.26 -2.54 18.98
N SER A 111 -4.66 -3.72 18.90
CA SER A 111 -3.91 -4.30 20.03
C SER A 111 -2.73 -3.40 20.41
N ILE A 112 -1.96 -2.91 19.44
CA ILE A 112 -0.86 -1.97 19.68
C ILE A 112 -1.39 -0.65 20.28
N ALA A 113 -2.46 -0.10 19.75
CA ALA A 113 -3.04 1.15 20.25
C ALA A 113 -3.54 1.03 21.69
N SER A 114 -4.07 -0.13 22.10
CA SER A 114 -4.58 -0.37 23.47
C SER A 114 -3.47 -0.54 24.51
N MET A 115 -2.21 -0.78 24.11
CA MET A 115 -1.08 -0.98 25.04
C MET A 115 -0.49 0.32 25.61
N GLY A 116 -1.09 1.47 25.36
CA GLY A 116 -0.62 2.76 25.88
C GLY A 116 0.82 3.09 25.41
N THR A 117 1.68 3.52 26.33
CA THR A 117 3.07 3.91 26.07
C THR A 117 3.90 2.77 25.47
N PHE A 118 3.69 1.53 25.96
CA PHE A 118 4.36 0.36 25.40
C PHE A 118 3.96 0.09 23.95
N GLY A 119 2.69 0.34 23.60
CA GLY A 119 2.20 0.28 22.22
C GLY A 119 2.88 1.29 21.31
N THR A 120 3.14 2.52 21.80
CA THR A 120 3.88 3.54 21.04
C THR A 120 5.32 3.10 20.78
N PHE A 121 5.99 2.52 21.78
CA PHE A 121 7.32 1.94 21.62
C PHE A 121 7.33 0.82 20.57
N LEU A 122 6.39 -0.12 20.69
CA LEU A 122 6.26 -1.26 19.76
C LEU A 122 5.98 -0.78 18.33
N TYR A 123 5.09 0.21 18.17
CA TYR A 123 4.82 0.85 16.89
C TYR A 123 6.10 1.44 16.28
N GLY A 124 6.86 2.23 17.04
CA GLY A 124 8.11 2.84 16.58
C GLY A 124 9.16 1.80 16.19
N PHE A 125 9.27 0.73 16.96
CA PHE A 125 10.16 -0.40 16.67
C PHE A 125 9.77 -1.11 15.36
N LEU A 126 8.49 -1.45 15.20
CA LEU A 126 7.98 -2.10 13.99
C LEU A 126 8.13 -1.19 12.75
N MET A 127 7.91 0.12 12.91
CA MET A 127 8.11 1.09 11.86
C MET A 127 9.56 1.11 11.36
N ARG A 128 10.52 1.06 12.26
CA ARG A 128 11.95 1.04 11.90
C ARG A 128 12.36 -0.28 11.26
N LEU A 129 11.92 -1.39 11.85
CA LEU A 129 12.20 -2.73 11.33
C LEU A 129 11.62 -2.91 9.92
N SER A 130 10.36 -2.54 9.73
CA SER A 130 9.70 -2.61 8.42
C SER A 130 10.24 -1.59 7.42
N GLY A 131 10.79 -0.47 7.89
CA GLY A 131 11.46 0.54 7.09
C GLY A 131 12.67 0.00 6.32
N ALA A 132 13.43 -0.92 6.93
CA ALA A 132 14.58 -1.54 6.27
C ALA A 132 14.22 -2.30 4.99
N VAL A 133 13.00 -2.83 4.88
CA VAL A 133 12.47 -3.53 3.70
C VAL A 133 11.41 -2.73 2.94
N GLY A 134 11.17 -1.47 3.32
CA GLY A 134 10.19 -0.59 2.66
C GLY A 134 8.73 -0.87 2.99
N LEU A 135 8.42 -1.78 3.93
CA LEU A 135 7.05 -2.17 4.28
C LEU A 135 6.36 -1.23 5.30
N HIS A 136 7.09 -0.24 5.84
CA HIS A 136 6.54 0.75 6.79
C HIS A 136 5.35 1.53 6.21
N HIS A 137 5.28 1.67 4.87
CA HIS A 137 4.15 2.31 4.19
C HIS A 137 2.80 1.60 4.40
N MET A 138 2.80 0.37 4.88
CA MET A 138 1.58 -0.36 5.22
C MET A 138 1.13 -0.12 6.66
N ILE A 139 2.08 0.21 7.54
CA ILE A 139 1.83 0.33 8.99
C ILE A 139 1.39 1.75 9.34
N TYR A 140 2.13 2.77 8.91
CA TYR A 140 1.86 4.14 9.35
C TYR A 140 0.48 4.69 8.93
N PRO A 141 -0.09 4.39 7.74
CA PRO A 141 -1.38 4.95 7.38
C PRO A 141 -2.50 4.51 8.31
N LEU A 142 -2.39 3.31 8.89
CA LEU A 142 -3.35 2.80 9.87
C LEU A 142 -3.42 3.69 11.12
N PHE A 143 -2.30 4.26 11.56
CA PHE A 143 -2.25 5.12 12.75
C PHE A 143 -2.39 6.60 12.40
N TRP A 144 -1.89 7.02 11.24
CA TRP A 144 -1.87 8.43 10.88
C TRP A 144 -3.21 8.96 10.40
N TYR A 145 -4.00 8.12 9.72
CA TYR A 145 -5.21 8.55 9.00
C TYR A 145 -6.49 7.87 9.47
N SER A 146 -6.41 6.89 10.38
CA SER A 146 -7.58 6.20 10.90
C SER A 146 -7.75 6.40 12.41
N GLU A 147 -8.86 5.92 12.95
CA GLU A 147 -9.20 5.96 14.38
C GLU A 147 -8.17 5.26 15.27
N LEU A 148 -7.34 4.36 14.72
CA LEU A 148 -6.28 3.67 15.47
C LEU A 148 -5.21 4.64 15.98
N GLY A 149 -5.01 5.76 15.31
CA GLY A 149 -4.10 6.80 15.74
C GLY A 149 -4.64 7.71 16.83
N GLY A 150 -5.95 7.70 17.01
CA GLY A 150 -6.67 8.53 17.95
C GLY A 150 -7.80 9.30 17.28
N VAL A 151 -8.73 9.77 18.13
CA VAL A 151 -9.83 10.66 17.75
C VAL A 151 -9.90 11.76 18.80
N GLU A 152 -9.79 13.01 18.39
CA GLU A 152 -9.82 14.15 19.29
C GLU A 152 -10.61 15.32 18.73
N MET A 153 -11.16 16.14 19.64
CA MET A 153 -11.84 17.40 19.31
C MET A 153 -10.80 18.52 19.31
N VAL A 154 -10.56 19.14 18.16
CA VAL A 154 -9.71 20.32 18.03
C VAL A 154 -10.53 21.43 17.36
N ASN A 155 -10.59 22.60 17.97
CA ASN A 155 -11.38 23.76 17.50
C ASN A 155 -12.86 23.45 17.23
N GLY A 156 -13.46 22.51 17.97
CA GLY A 156 -14.87 22.13 17.81
C GLY A 156 -15.12 21.11 16.68
N GLU A 157 -14.10 20.67 15.98
CA GLU A 157 -14.18 19.61 14.97
C GLU A 157 -13.60 18.29 15.49
N MET A 158 -14.25 17.18 15.16
CA MET A 158 -13.77 15.85 15.48
C MET A 158 -12.73 15.43 14.42
N ILE A 159 -11.49 15.29 14.84
CA ILE A 159 -10.35 14.96 13.97
C ILE A 159 -9.90 13.54 14.25
N VAL A 160 -9.69 12.78 13.19
CA VAL A 160 -9.34 11.36 13.23
C VAL A 160 -7.95 11.15 12.63
N GLY A 161 -7.11 10.41 13.37
CA GLY A 161 -5.78 10.02 12.96
C GLY A 161 -4.67 10.92 13.49
N ALA A 162 -3.61 10.29 13.98
CA ALA A 162 -2.53 10.94 14.72
C ALA A 162 -1.87 12.10 13.98
N GLN A 163 -1.68 11.98 12.67
CA GLN A 163 -1.10 13.04 11.86
C GLN A 163 -2.03 14.26 11.73
N LYS A 164 -3.29 14.02 11.48
CA LYS A 164 -4.28 15.10 11.32
C LYS A 164 -4.48 15.85 12.62
N ILE A 165 -4.56 15.11 13.75
CA ILE A 165 -4.66 15.70 15.10
C ILE A 165 -3.44 16.57 15.37
N PHE A 166 -2.22 16.08 15.09
CA PHE A 166 -1.00 16.84 15.29
C PHE A 166 -1.01 18.16 14.51
N PHE A 167 -1.31 18.12 13.21
CA PHE A 167 -1.32 19.35 12.40
C PHE A 167 -2.45 20.30 12.77
N ALA A 168 -3.60 19.78 13.22
CA ALA A 168 -4.69 20.62 13.69
C ALA A 168 -4.32 21.34 15.00
N GLN A 169 -3.68 20.65 15.95
CA GLN A 169 -3.18 21.26 17.18
C GLN A 169 -2.05 22.26 16.91
N LEU A 170 -1.16 21.97 15.95
CA LEU A 170 -0.09 22.89 15.54
C LEU A 170 -0.64 24.18 14.89
N ALA A 171 -1.74 24.07 14.16
CA ALA A 171 -2.36 25.19 13.49
C ALA A 171 -3.29 26.01 14.39
N ASP A 172 -3.59 25.52 15.60
CA ASP A 172 -4.47 26.20 16.56
C ASP A 172 -3.71 27.30 17.31
N PRO A 173 -4.07 28.60 17.16
CA PRO A 173 -3.42 29.68 17.86
C PRO A 173 -3.62 29.66 19.38
N ASN A 174 -4.63 28.93 19.86
CA ASN A 174 -4.96 28.81 21.28
C ASN A 174 -4.27 27.61 21.94
N HIS A 175 -3.64 26.75 21.18
CA HIS A 175 -2.94 25.57 21.70
C HIS A 175 -1.52 25.95 22.15
N HIS A 176 -1.34 26.24 23.45
CA HIS A 176 -0.06 26.63 24.05
C HIS A 176 0.55 25.54 24.94
N GLY A 177 0.13 24.29 24.80
CA GLY A 177 0.53 23.18 25.67
C GLY A 177 1.28 22.07 24.92
N LEU A 178 1.51 20.98 25.66
CA LEU A 178 2.05 19.75 25.07
C LEU A 178 0.99 19.13 24.14
N PHE A 179 1.46 18.50 23.08
CA PHE A 179 0.59 17.72 22.21
C PHE A 179 -0.13 16.60 22.97
N THR A 180 -1.37 16.35 22.62
CA THR A 180 -2.21 15.37 23.29
C THR A 180 -1.81 13.93 22.97
N GLU A 181 -2.35 12.97 23.73
CA GLU A 181 -2.08 11.53 23.50
C GLU A 181 -2.47 11.04 22.11
N GLY A 182 -3.45 11.68 21.46
CA GLY A 182 -3.85 11.37 20.09
C GLY A 182 -2.77 11.58 19.05
N THR A 183 -1.71 12.35 19.38
CA THR A 183 -0.57 12.58 18.47
C THR A 183 0.57 11.59 18.66
N ARG A 184 0.52 10.70 19.67
CA ARG A 184 1.64 9.85 20.09
C ARG A 184 2.25 8.97 18.99
N PHE A 185 1.44 8.51 18.03
CA PHE A 185 1.90 7.68 16.92
C PHE A 185 2.48 8.51 15.77
N PHE A 186 2.35 9.83 15.79
CA PHE A 186 2.94 10.72 14.82
C PHE A 186 4.11 11.51 15.40
N ALA A 187 3.94 12.14 16.56
CA ALA A 187 4.97 12.97 17.20
C ALA A 187 6.22 12.15 17.57
N GLY A 188 6.05 10.90 18.03
CA GLY A 188 7.19 10.00 18.33
C GLY A 188 8.07 9.65 17.12
N ARG A 189 7.71 10.09 15.92
CA ARG A 189 8.54 9.92 14.72
C ARG A 189 9.47 11.10 14.47
N PHE A 190 9.18 12.27 14.99
CA PHE A 190 10.04 13.46 14.80
C PHE A 190 11.43 13.27 15.40
N ASP A 191 11.55 12.53 16.49
CA ASP A 191 12.83 12.18 17.12
C ASP A 191 13.72 11.32 16.22
N THR A 192 13.22 10.88 15.09
CA THR A 192 13.89 9.96 14.16
C THR A 192 14.26 10.59 12.82
N MET A 193 13.87 11.85 12.60
CA MET A 193 14.18 12.62 11.40
C MET A 193 15.32 13.62 11.60
N MET A 194 15.86 13.69 12.83
CA MET A 194 17.05 14.49 13.14
C MET A 194 18.32 13.65 13.09
#